data_afa991594f683732224fc2ec97ad688b
#
_entry.id   afa991594f683732224fc2ec97ad688b
#
_cell.length_a   1.000
_cell.length_b   1.000
_cell.length_c   1.000
_cell.angle_alpha   90.00
_cell.angle_beta   90.00
_cell.angle_gamma   90.00
#
_symmetry.space_group_name_H-M   'P 1'
#
loop_
_entity.id
_entity.type
_entity.pdbx_description
1 polymer ?
#
loop_
_entity_poly.entity_id
_entity_poly.type
_entity_poly.pdbx_seq_one_letter_code
_entity_poly.pdbx_strand_id
1 'polypeptide(L)'
;SITLTESVEEGVKGVDFLYTDVWVSMGEPAEVWAERIKLLSPYQVNMDVVKKTGNPNVKFLHCLPAFHNRETVIGEDVFRKYGLEAMEVSEDVFESPMSVVFDEAENRLHTIKAVMVATLGC
;
A
#
# COMPACT_ATOMS: atom_id res chain seq x y z
N SER A 1 -3.22 -21.81 -2.84
CA SER A 1 -1.88 -21.92 -2.23
C SER A 1 -1.37 -20.55 -1.83
N ILE A 2 -0.56 -20.48 -0.78
CA ILE A 2 0.11 -19.27 -0.32
C ILE A 2 1.60 -19.48 -0.53
N THR A 3 2.28 -18.50 -1.13
CA THR A 3 3.73 -18.50 -1.28
C THR A 3 4.29 -17.33 -0.48
N LEU A 4 5.32 -17.59 0.33
CA LEU A 4 6.06 -16.58 1.09
C LEU A 4 7.45 -16.43 0.51
N THR A 5 7.87 -15.19 0.22
CA THR A 5 9.20 -14.86 -0.27
C THR A 5 9.61 -13.47 0.22
N GLU A 6 10.90 -13.25 0.44
CA GLU A 6 11.48 -11.93 0.71
C GLU A 6 11.97 -11.26 -0.58
N SER A 7 11.96 -11.98 -1.69
CA SER A 7 12.33 -11.45 -3.00
C SER A 7 11.15 -10.73 -3.64
N VAL A 8 11.24 -9.40 -3.74
CA VAL A 8 10.23 -8.58 -4.43
C VAL A 8 10.03 -9.07 -5.86
N GLU A 9 11.12 -9.37 -6.58
CA GLU A 9 11.06 -9.80 -7.97
C GLU A 9 10.30 -11.12 -8.17
N GLU A 10 10.54 -12.08 -7.27
CA GLU A 10 9.80 -13.36 -7.30
C GLU A 10 8.34 -13.16 -6.88
N GLY A 11 8.11 -12.37 -5.84
CA GLY A 11 6.78 -12.17 -5.27
C GLY A 11 5.82 -11.44 -6.19
N VAL A 12 6.33 -10.51 -7.02
CA VAL A 12 5.47 -9.68 -7.90
C VAL A 12 5.33 -10.22 -9.32
N LYS A 13 6.09 -11.26 -9.69
CA LYS A 13 6.12 -11.76 -11.07
C LYS A 13 4.77 -12.31 -11.51
N GLY A 14 4.19 -11.68 -12.53
CA GLY A 14 2.95 -12.12 -13.17
C GLY A 14 1.69 -11.92 -12.34
N VAL A 15 1.74 -11.13 -11.26
CA VAL A 15 0.57 -10.87 -10.42
C VAL A 15 -0.43 -9.94 -11.11
N ASP A 16 -1.71 -10.10 -10.76
CA ASP A 16 -2.79 -9.24 -11.22
C ASP A 16 -3.01 -8.05 -10.27
N PHE A 17 -2.63 -8.20 -9.00
CA PHE A 17 -2.81 -7.20 -7.96
C PHE A 17 -1.55 -7.02 -7.13
N LEU A 18 -1.18 -5.77 -6.87
CA LEU A 18 -0.20 -5.37 -5.87
C LEU A 18 -0.94 -4.72 -4.72
N TYR A 19 -0.83 -5.30 -3.53
CA TYR A 19 -1.47 -4.78 -2.32
C TYR A 19 -0.41 -4.42 -1.29
N THR A 20 -0.48 -3.23 -0.73
CA THR A 20 0.39 -2.82 0.39
C THR A 20 -0.41 -2.14 1.49
N ASP A 21 0.20 -2.02 2.65
CA ASP A 21 -0.30 -1.33 3.83
C ASP A 21 0.76 -0.33 4.32
N VAL A 22 0.40 0.54 5.24
CA VAL A 22 1.33 1.47 5.88
C VAL A 22 2.47 0.74 6.59
N TRP A 23 3.66 1.29 6.55
CA TRP A 23 4.80 0.69 7.27
C TRP A 23 4.72 0.85 8.78
N VAL A 24 4.03 1.90 9.24
CA VAL A 24 3.84 2.19 10.66
C VAL A 24 2.37 2.50 10.90
N SER A 25 1.75 1.71 11.77
CA SER A 25 0.34 1.90 12.11
C SER A 25 0.12 3.16 12.94
N MET A 26 -1.07 3.75 12.79
CA MET A 26 -1.45 4.90 13.61
C MET A 26 -1.43 4.51 15.10
N GLY A 27 -0.73 5.32 15.91
CA GLY A 27 -0.61 5.09 17.35
C GLY A 27 0.64 4.33 17.77
N GLU A 28 1.48 3.84 16.85
CA GLU A 28 2.78 3.28 17.19
C GLU A 28 3.75 4.38 17.66
N PRO A 29 4.63 4.08 18.62
CA PRO A 29 5.61 5.03 19.14
C PRO A 29 6.56 5.55 18.05
N ALA A 30 7.03 6.81 18.21
CA ALA A 30 7.92 7.43 17.22
C ALA A 30 9.25 6.67 17.02
N GLU A 31 9.67 5.91 18.01
CA GLU A 31 10.92 5.16 18.02
C GLU A 31 10.94 4.01 16.98
N VAL A 32 9.76 3.43 16.67
CA VAL A 32 9.69 2.32 15.71
C VAL A 32 9.80 2.77 14.25
N TRP A 33 9.60 4.06 13.97
CA TRP A 33 9.59 4.58 12.60
C TRP A 33 10.92 4.37 11.88
N ALA A 34 12.02 4.70 12.50
CA ALA A 34 13.35 4.59 11.90
C ALA A 34 13.69 3.14 11.54
N GLU A 35 13.35 2.19 12.41
CA GLU A 35 13.58 0.78 12.19
C GLU A 35 12.68 0.25 11.06
N ARG A 36 11.38 0.57 11.10
CA ARG A 36 10.41 0.14 10.07
C ARG A 36 10.76 0.68 8.71
N ILE A 37 11.10 1.97 8.60
CA ILE A 37 11.54 2.59 7.35
C ILE A 37 12.75 1.84 6.80
N LYS A 38 13.76 1.58 7.62
CA LYS A 38 14.97 0.87 7.20
C LYS A 38 14.66 -0.53 6.68
N LEU A 39 13.78 -1.27 7.37
CA LEU A 39 13.44 -2.65 7.01
C LEU A 39 12.53 -2.72 5.78
N LEU A 40 11.61 -1.78 5.62
CA LEU A 40 10.54 -1.87 4.64
C LEU A 40 10.80 -1.05 3.36
N SER A 41 11.76 -0.11 3.39
CA SER A 41 12.13 0.65 2.18
C SER A 41 12.41 -0.19 0.93
N PRO A 42 13.03 -1.39 1.02
CA PRO A 42 13.22 -2.24 -0.16
C PRO A 42 11.91 -2.77 -0.76
N TYR A 43 10.82 -2.71 -0.02
CA TYR A 43 9.50 -3.21 -0.41
C TYR A 43 8.52 -2.11 -0.84
N GLN A 44 9.00 -0.85 -0.99
CA GLN A 44 8.16 0.23 -1.51
C GLN A 44 7.60 -0.15 -2.88
N VAL A 45 6.28 0.00 -3.04
CA VAL A 45 5.65 -0.16 -4.34
C VAL A 45 5.88 1.11 -5.17
N ASN A 46 6.75 1.02 -6.15
CA ASN A 46 7.09 2.08 -7.10
C ASN A 46 7.00 1.56 -8.54
N MET A 47 7.18 2.41 -9.52
CA MET A 47 7.08 2.02 -10.94
C MET A 47 8.06 0.93 -11.36
N ASP A 48 9.20 0.76 -10.68
CA ASP A 48 10.12 -0.33 -10.99
C ASP A 48 9.58 -1.68 -10.49
N VAL A 49 8.94 -1.70 -9.33
CA VAL A 49 8.21 -2.88 -8.83
C VAL A 49 7.04 -3.22 -9.76
N VAL A 50 6.28 -2.22 -10.19
CA VAL A 50 5.19 -2.41 -11.18
C VAL A 50 5.72 -3.04 -12.47
N LYS A 51 6.80 -2.54 -13.03
CA LYS A 51 7.41 -3.10 -14.26
C LYS A 51 7.86 -4.56 -14.06
N LYS A 52 8.36 -4.93 -12.87
CA LYS A 52 8.78 -6.31 -12.56
C LYS A 52 7.63 -7.31 -12.58
N THR A 53 6.38 -6.87 -12.44
CA THR A 53 5.23 -7.76 -12.59
C THR A 53 5.14 -8.35 -13.99
N GLY A 54 5.59 -7.63 -15.02
CA GLY A 54 5.42 -8.00 -16.42
C GLY A 54 3.96 -7.97 -16.88
N ASN A 55 3.02 -7.51 -16.04
CA ASN A 55 1.59 -7.47 -16.34
C ASN A 55 1.15 -6.02 -16.61
N PRO A 56 0.80 -5.66 -17.86
CA PRO A 56 0.37 -4.30 -18.19
C PRO A 56 -0.99 -3.92 -17.56
N ASN A 57 -1.75 -4.90 -17.08
CA ASN A 57 -3.06 -4.71 -16.48
C ASN A 57 -3.06 -4.83 -14.96
N VAL A 58 -1.89 -4.88 -14.32
CA VAL A 58 -1.78 -4.99 -12.87
C VAL A 58 -2.53 -3.83 -12.19
N LYS A 59 -3.20 -4.12 -11.08
CA LYS A 59 -3.90 -3.12 -10.26
C LYS A 59 -3.18 -2.94 -8.94
N PHE A 60 -3.12 -1.68 -8.49
CA PHE A 60 -2.59 -1.32 -7.20
C PHE A 60 -3.74 -1.11 -6.20
N LEU A 61 -3.59 -1.69 -5.01
CA LEU A 61 -4.54 -1.61 -3.90
C LEU A 61 -3.83 -1.17 -2.61
N HIS A 62 -4.57 -0.47 -1.76
CA HIS A 62 -4.12 -0.02 -0.45
C HIS A 62 -5.33 0.21 0.47
N CYS A 63 -5.25 -0.26 1.69
CA CYS A 63 -6.36 -0.14 2.66
C CYS A 63 -6.67 1.30 3.13
N LEU A 64 -5.82 2.27 2.77
CA LEU A 64 -5.88 3.68 3.19
C LEU A 64 -5.92 3.88 4.73
N PRO A 65 -5.34 5.00 5.25
CA PRO A 65 -4.65 6.06 4.52
C PRO A 65 -3.27 5.63 4.01
N ALA A 66 -2.74 6.27 2.95
CA ALA A 66 -1.43 6.03 2.37
C ALA A 66 -0.49 7.23 2.55
N PHE A 67 0.83 6.96 2.67
CA PHE A 67 1.85 8.01 2.72
C PHE A 67 2.66 8.03 1.42
N HIS A 68 2.03 8.53 0.36
CA HIS A 68 2.56 8.54 -1.00
C HIS A 68 3.20 9.87 -1.42
N ASN A 69 3.04 10.94 -0.59
CA ASN A 69 3.61 12.25 -0.86
C ASN A 69 3.79 13.07 0.44
N ARG A 70 4.13 14.36 0.29
CA ARG A 70 4.39 15.31 1.38
C ARG A 70 3.22 16.23 1.72
N GLU A 71 2.06 16.04 1.14
CA GLU A 71 0.92 16.95 1.33
C GLU A 71 0.25 16.80 2.70
N THR A 72 0.51 15.71 3.40
CA THR A 72 0.04 15.51 4.77
C THR A 72 1.07 15.97 5.80
N VAL A 73 0.62 16.32 7.00
CA VAL A 73 1.51 16.69 8.12
C VAL A 73 2.52 15.56 8.41
N ILE A 74 2.07 14.32 8.39
CA ILE A 74 2.93 13.15 8.65
C ILE A 74 3.92 12.96 7.51
N GLY A 75 3.49 13.07 6.25
CA GLY A 75 4.37 12.96 5.08
C GLY A 75 5.48 14.00 5.11
N GLU A 76 5.17 15.25 5.43
CA GLU A 76 6.16 16.32 5.57
C GLU A 76 7.12 16.07 6.76
N ASP A 77 6.62 15.56 7.88
CA ASP A 77 7.47 15.20 9.03
C ASP A 77 8.42 14.03 8.70
N VAL A 78 7.95 13.03 7.97
CA VAL A 78 8.77 11.91 7.48
C VAL A 78 9.87 12.42 6.53
N PHE A 79 9.53 13.32 5.61
CA PHE A 79 10.52 13.93 4.73
C PHE A 79 11.58 14.70 5.52
N ARG A 80 11.19 15.54 6.48
CA ARG A 80 12.14 16.31 7.30
C ARG A 80 13.06 15.45 8.15
N LYS A 81 12.55 14.32 8.68
CA LYS A 81 13.31 13.45 9.59
C LYS A 81 14.15 12.42 8.84
N TYR A 82 13.63 11.87 7.75
CA TYR A 82 14.20 10.70 7.08
C TYR A 82 14.56 10.94 5.61
N GLY A 83 14.20 12.08 5.03
CA GLY A 83 14.49 12.42 3.65
C GLY A 83 13.67 11.64 2.62
N LEU A 84 12.54 11.04 3.02
CA LEU A 84 11.68 10.25 2.14
C LEU A 84 10.52 11.08 1.61
N GLU A 85 10.38 11.14 0.28
CA GLU A 85 9.26 11.78 -0.40
C GLU A 85 7.95 10.98 -0.27
N ALA A 86 8.06 9.66 -0.18
CA ALA A 86 6.97 8.71 -0.05
C ALA A 86 7.41 7.50 0.76
N MET A 87 6.47 6.77 1.37
CA MET A 87 6.76 5.58 2.17
C MET A 87 6.42 4.29 1.40
N GLU A 88 5.33 3.64 1.73
CA GLU A 88 4.95 2.31 1.21
C GLU A 88 4.62 2.28 -0.28
N VAL A 89 4.23 3.41 -0.85
CA VAL A 89 3.94 3.57 -2.27
C VAL A 89 4.42 4.93 -2.77
N SER A 90 4.94 4.98 -3.99
CA SER A 90 5.32 6.23 -4.64
C SER A 90 4.12 6.95 -5.24
N GLU A 91 4.20 8.28 -5.34
CA GLU A 91 3.15 9.16 -5.88
C GLU A 91 2.70 8.74 -7.29
N ASP A 92 3.67 8.43 -8.17
CA ASP A 92 3.42 8.05 -9.55
C ASP A 92 2.65 6.72 -9.69
N VAL A 93 2.76 5.82 -8.72
CA VAL A 93 1.94 4.60 -8.66
C VAL A 93 0.57 4.92 -8.06
N PHE A 94 0.54 5.66 -6.95
CA PHE A 94 -0.70 5.96 -6.24
C PHE A 94 -1.70 6.75 -7.10
N GLU A 95 -1.23 7.75 -7.85
CA GLU A 95 -2.05 8.60 -8.73
C GLU A 95 -2.21 8.03 -10.16
N SER A 96 -1.69 6.84 -10.42
CA SER A 96 -1.79 6.22 -11.75
C SER A 96 -3.17 5.63 -12.05
N PRO A 97 -3.50 5.41 -13.34
CA PRO A 97 -4.72 4.70 -13.73
C PRO A 97 -4.80 3.23 -13.29
N MET A 98 -3.68 2.65 -12.83
CA MET A 98 -3.67 1.30 -12.26
C MET A 98 -4.13 1.27 -10.80
N SER A 99 -4.08 2.40 -10.10
CA SER A 99 -4.52 2.51 -8.72
C SER A 99 -6.05 2.44 -8.64
N VAL A 100 -6.54 1.49 -7.84
CA VAL A 100 -7.98 1.30 -7.57
C VAL A 100 -8.29 1.41 -6.08
N VAL A 101 -7.47 2.16 -5.36
CA VAL A 101 -7.56 2.29 -3.89
C VAL A 101 -8.89 2.88 -3.42
N PHE A 102 -9.44 3.83 -4.17
CA PHE A 102 -10.73 4.45 -3.83
C PHE A 102 -11.91 3.53 -4.16
N ASP A 103 -11.85 2.79 -5.27
CA ASP A 103 -12.84 1.76 -5.60
C ASP A 103 -12.84 0.63 -4.56
N GLU A 104 -11.65 0.24 -4.07
CA GLU A 104 -11.50 -0.72 -2.98
C GLU A 104 -12.13 -0.19 -1.69
N ALA A 105 -11.84 1.06 -1.33
CA ALA A 105 -12.39 1.70 -0.13
C ALA A 105 -13.94 1.79 -0.20
N GLU A 106 -14.51 2.15 -1.34
CA GLU A 106 -15.96 2.15 -1.55
C GLU A 106 -16.54 0.74 -1.46
N ASN A 107 -15.88 -0.25 -2.07
CA ASN A 107 -16.35 -1.64 -2.05
C ASN A 107 -16.39 -2.24 -0.65
N ARG A 108 -15.58 -1.75 0.28
CA ARG A 108 -15.64 -2.14 1.70
C ARG A 108 -17.02 -1.88 2.31
N LEU A 109 -17.67 -0.76 1.97
CA LEU A 109 -19.03 -0.45 2.41
C LEU A 109 -20.00 -1.55 1.96
N HIS A 110 -19.92 -1.94 0.70
CA HIS A 110 -20.82 -2.94 0.11
C HIS A 110 -20.60 -4.34 0.72
N THR A 111 -19.37 -4.75 0.88
CA THR A 111 -19.02 -6.06 1.44
C THR A 111 -19.39 -6.19 2.91
N ILE A 112 -19.15 -5.16 3.72
CA ILE A 112 -19.57 -5.14 5.13
C ILE A 112 -21.10 -5.18 5.23
N LYS A 113 -21.81 -4.38 4.43
CA LYS A 113 -23.27 -4.40 4.36
C LYS A 113 -23.81 -5.79 4.00
N ALA A 114 -23.19 -6.45 3.01
CA ALA A 114 -23.57 -7.82 2.64
C ALA A 114 -23.38 -8.82 3.78
N VAL A 115 -22.28 -8.74 4.51
CA VAL A 115 -22.04 -9.57 5.70
C VAL A 115 -23.09 -9.30 6.79
N MET A 116 -23.41 -8.03 7.06
CA MET A 116 -24.44 -7.68 8.05
C MET A 116 -25.82 -8.23 7.65
N VAL A 117 -26.19 -8.11 6.38
CA VAL A 117 -27.47 -8.68 5.88
C VAL A 117 -27.48 -10.20 6.02
N ALA A 118 -26.38 -10.88 5.67
CA ALA A 118 -26.28 -12.33 5.75
C ALA A 118 -26.29 -12.89 7.19
N THR A 119 -25.81 -12.10 8.16
CA THR A 119 -25.67 -12.55 9.55
C THR A 119 -26.74 -12.02 10.51
N LEU A 120 -27.28 -10.85 10.25
CA LEU A 120 -28.27 -10.16 11.11
C LEU A 120 -29.62 -9.99 10.41
N GLY A 121 -29.69 -10.17 9.11
CA GLY A 121 -30.92 -10.09 8.34
C GLY A 121 -31.84 -11.28 8.64
N CYS A 122 -33.11 -10.99 8.91
CA CYS A 122 -34.15 -12.00 9.08
C CYS A 122 -34.69 -12.46 7.73
#